data_c1298e7698b3191f7eda485fc450d2e7
#
_entry.id   c1298e7698b3191f7eda485fc450d2e7
#
_cell.length_a   1.000
_cell.length_b   1.000
_cell.length_c   1.000
_cell.angle_alpha   90.00
_cell.angle_beta   90.00
_cell.angle_gamma   90.00
#
_symmetry.space_group_name_H-M   'P 1'
#
loop_
_entity.id
_entity.type
_entity.pdbx_description
1 polymer ?
#
loop_
_entity_poly.entity_id
_entity_poly.type
_entity_poly.pdbx_seq_one_letter_code
_entity_poly.pdbx_strand_id
1 'polypeptide(L)'
;MVTAGMLPRAAVREVEARLRAAGCPDADFDAAELFRLAAGGDARLADAPLGAEQAERLEALTARRAAREPLQYLCGSWPFLDFELAVGPGVLCPRADTEVVAEAAAGMLAGVEAPRVLDLCAGTGCLGLGVKRFCPAAQVTSLEKSPAAYRYLEQNAHLSPALTITPVQGDLFTYWQTLPEG
;
A
#
# COMPACT_ATOMS: atom_id res chain seq x y z
N MET A 1 27.69 -5.36 4.11
CA MET A 1 27.45 -4.01 3.56
C MET A 1 27.39 -4.11 2.05
N VAL A 2 26.37 -3.55 1.43
CA VAL A 2 26.24 -3.52 -0.05
C VAL A 2 27.17 -2.46 -0.62
N THR A 3 27.91 -2.81 -1.68
CA THR A 3 28.90 -1.91 -2.32
C THR A 3 28.77 -1.96 -3.84
N ALA A 4 29.22 -0.91 -4.51
CA ALA A 4 29.35 -0.89 -5.95
C ALA A 4 30.18 -2.07 -6.46
N GLY A 5 29.83 -2.60 -7.61
CA GLY A 5 30.50 -3.77 -8.20
C GLY A 5 29.96 -5.12 -7.71
N MET A 6 29.12 -5.18 -6.68
CA MET A 6 28.49 -6.43 -6.27
C MET A 6 27.53 -6.94 -7.34
N LEU A 7 27.55 -8.27 -7.56
CA LEU A 7 26.55 -8.91 -8.42
C LEU A 7 25.17 -8.89 -7.75
N PRO A 8 24.07 -8.76 -8.51
CA PRO A 8 22.70 -8.63 -8.01
C PRO A 8 22.32 -9.69 -6.97
N ARG A 9 22.54 -10.97 -7.29
CA ARG A 9 22.24 -12.09 -6.38
C ARG A 9 23.09 -12.09 -5.10
N ALA A 10 24.32 -11.57 -5.17
CA ALA A 10 25.18 -11.44 -4.00
C ALA A 10 24.70 -10.31 -3.09
N ALA A 11 24.27 -9.18 -3.69
CA ALA A 11 23.69 -8.06 -2.95
C ALA A 11 22.41 -8.45 -2.22
N VAL A 12 21.48 -9.14 -2.90
CA VAL A 12 20.24 -9.64 -2.25
C VAL A 12 20.54 -10.57 -1.09
N ARG A 13 21.47 -11.51 -1.22
CA ARG A 13 21.87 -12.40 -0.11
C ARG A 13 22.47 -11.65 1.08
N GLU A 14 23.27 -10.63 0.82
CA GLU A 14 23.83 -9.77 1.89
C GLU A 14 22.70 -9.00 2.62
N VAL A 15 21.75 -8.43 1.87
CA VAL A 15 20.58 -7.75 2.46
C VAL A 15 19.74 -8.73 3.28
N GLU A 16 19.39 -9.88 2.72
CA GLU A 16 18.63 -10.94 3.39
C GLU A 16 19.27 -11.35 4.73
N ALA A 17 20.59 -11.61 4.73
CA ALA A 17 21.30 -11.99 5.95
C ALA A 17 21.21 -10.92 7.03
N ARG A 18 21.33 -9.65 6.67
CA ARG A 18 21.21 -8.51 7.60
C ARG A 18 19.79 -8.34 8.15
N LEU A 19 18.78 -8.44 7.28
CA LEU A 19 17.37 -8.34 7.69
C LEU A 19 16.98 -9.50 8.60
N ARG A 20 17.46 -10.71 8.31
CA ARG A 20 17.26 -11.89 9.18
C ARG A 20 17.93 -11.69 10.54
N ALA A 21 19.15 -11.18 10.59
CA ALA A 21 19.85 -10.84 11.83
C ALA A 21 19.14 -9.74 12.63
N ALA A 22 18.45 -8.81 11.96
CA ALA A 22 17.61 -7.79 12.57
C ALA A 22 16.21 -8.30 12.98
N GLY A 23 15.91 -9.59 12.77
CA GLY A 23 14.64 -10.23 13.14
C GLY A 23 13.47 -9.90 12.20
N CYS A 24 13.71 -9.47 10.96
CA CYS A 24 12.65 -9.32 9.97
C CYS A 24 12.12 -10.71 9.58
N PRO A 25 10.79 -10.95 9.66
CA PRO A 25 10.23 -12.30 9.46
C PRO A 25 10.38 -12.78 8.00
N ASP A 26 10.13 -11.90 7.02
CA ASP A 26 10.13 -12.21 5.59
C ASP A 26 11.38 -11.62 4.90
N ALA A 27 12.56 -11.88 5.50
CA ALA A 27 13.82 -11.24 5.11
C ALA A 27 14.23 -11.50 3.65
N ASP A 28 13.89 -12.64 3.09
CA ASP A 28 14.13 -13.02 1.70
C ASP A 28 13.26 -12.20 0.74
N PHE A 29 11.97 -12.10 1.03
CA PHE A 29 11.02 -11.26 0.27
C PHE A 29 11.41 -9.78 0.37
N ASP A 30 11.63 -9.29 1.59
CA ASP A 30 12.05 -7.91 1.84
C ASP A 30 13.32 -7.57 1.04
N ALA A 31 14.33 -8.44 1.05
CA ALA A 31 15.59 -8.22 0.34
C ALA A 31 15.40 -8.11 -1.19
N ALA A 32 14.54 -8.95 -1.76
CA ALA A 32 14.23 -8.91 -3.18
C ALA A 32 13.51 -7.60 -3.56
N GLU A 33 12.53 -7.17 -2.74
CA GLU A 33 11.80 -5.92 -2.98
C GLU A 33 12.68 -4.68 -2.81
N LEU A 34 13.54 -4.64 -1.78
CA LEU A 34 14.49 -3.53 -1.61
C LEU A 34 15.47 -3.44 -2.78
N PHE A 35 15.93 -4.59 -3.30
CA PHE A 35 16.76 -4.61 -4.49
C PHE A 35 16.00 -4.06 -5.71
N ARG A 36 14.75 -4.49 -5.92
CA ARG A 36 13.90 -4.00 -7.02
C ARG A 36 13.73 -2.48 -6.95
N LEU A 37 13.50 -1.93 -5.74
CA LEU A 37 13.38 -0.49 -5.53
C LEU A 37 14.68 0.28 -5.81
N ALA A 38 15.82 -0.30 -5.45
CA ALA A 38 17.11 0.37 -5.61
C ALA A 38 17.66 0.28 -7.04
N ALA A 39 17.49 -0.87 -7.70
CA ALA A 39 18.11 -1.19 -8.97
C ALA A 39 17.16 -1.12 -10.18
N GLY A 40 15.83 -1.05 -9.94
CA GLY A 40 14.82 -0.95 -11.00
C GLY A 40 14.45 -2.27 -11.66
N GLY A 41 14.79 -3.43 -11.06
CA GLY A 41 14.50 -4.75 -11.64
C GLY A 41 14.71 -5.92 -10.71
N ASP A 42 14.38 -7.13 -11.17
CA ASP A 42 14.57 -8.37 -10.42
C ASP A 42 16.04 -8.81 -10.47
N ALA A 43 16.64 -9.06 -9.32
CA ALA A 43 18.02 -9.52 -9.17
C ALA A 43 18.29 -10.87 -9.85
N ARG A 44 17.25 -11.68 -10.10
CA ARG A 44 17.36 -12.96 -10.81
C ARG A 44 17.57 -12.80 -12.30
N LEU A 45 17.11 -11.67 -12.86
CA LEU A 45 17.16 -11.34 -14.27
C LEU A 45 18.27 -10.32 -14.60
N ALA A 46 18.91 -9.76 -13.56
CA ALA A 46 19.97 -8.77 -13.72
C ALA A 46 21.35 -9.44 -13.64
N ASP A 47 22.19 -9.19 -14.63
CA ASP A 47 23.56 -9.72 -14.71
C ASP A 47 24.63 -8.65 -14.47
N ALA A 48 24.30 -7.38 -14.70
CA ALA A 48 25.23 -6.28 -14.50
C ALA A 48 25.48 -6.02 -13.00
N PRO A 49 26.73 -5.80 -12.57
CA PRO A 49 27.06 -5.38 -11.22
C PRO A 49 26.36 -4.07 -10.85
N LEU A 50 26.06 -3.89 -9.57
CA LEU A 50 25.46 -2.65 -9.05
C LEU A 50 26.36 -1.44 -9.30
N GLY A 51 25.77 -0.38 -9.82
CA GLY A 51 26.39 0.96 -9.83
C GLY A 51 26.48 1.56 -8.44
N ALA A 52 27.26 2.63 -8.30
CA ALA A 52 27.47 3.29 -7.00
C ALA A 52 26.15 3.80 -6.39
N GLU A 53 25.33 4.49 -7.18
CA GLU A 53 24.04 5.02 -6.75
C GLU A 53 23.05 3.92 -6.30
N GLN A 54 22.98 2.83 -7.08
CA GLN A 54 22.13 1.67 -6.75
C GLN A 54 22.57 1.02 -5.43
N ALA A 55 23.88 0.86 -5.23
CA ALA A 55 24.44 0.27 -4.01
C ALA A 55 24.16 1.16 -2.79
N GLU A 56 24.35 2.46 -2.90
CA GLU A 56 24.06 3.43 -1.85
C GLU A 56 22.56 3.44 -1.49
N ARG A 57 21.70 3.47 -2.50
CA ARG A 57 20.25 3.41 -2.30
C ARG A 57 19.82 2.11 -1.62
N LEU A 58 20.35 0.96 -2.06
CA LEU A 58 20.04 -0.34 -1.45
C LEU A 58 20.52 -0.42 -0.02
N GLU A 59 21.72 0.11 0.27
CA GLU A 59 22.26 0.16 1.63
C GLU A 59 21.39 1.02 2.57
N ALA A 60 20.95 2.20 2.10
CA ALA A 60 20.07 3.09 2.85
C ALA A 60 18.70 2.44 3.14
N LEU A 61 18.08 1.82 2.15
CA LEU A 61 16.82 1.09 2.31
C LEU A 61 16.97 -0.09 3.27
N THR A 62 18.09 -0.84 3.17
CA THR A 62 18.37 -1.97 4.07
C THR A 62 18.51 -1.50 5.51
N ALA A 63 19.19 -0.38 5.77
CA ALA A 63 19.33 0.17 7.12
C ALA A 63 17.96 0.56 7.71
N ARG A 64 17.11 1.22 6.94
CA ARG A 64 15.75 1.58 7.36
C ARG A 64 14.90 0.34 7.67
N ARG A 65 14.93 -0.68 6.80
CA ARG A 65 14.18 -1.92 7.03
C ARG A 65 14.70 -2.70 8.22
N ALA A 66 16.02 -2.78 8.42
CA ALA A 66 16.65 -3.38 9.60
C ALA A 66 16.27 -2.65 10.90
N ALA A 67 16.01 -1.32 10.84
CA ALA A 67 15.44 -0.54 11.93
C ALA A 67 13.91 -0.76 12.09
N ARG A 68 13.33 -1.76 11.41
CA ARG A 68 11.91 -2.19 11.47
C ARG A 68 10.93 -1.23 10.82
N GLU A 69 11.38 -0.31 9.97
CA GLU A 69 10.47 0.45 9.14
C GLU A 69 9.67 -0.52 8.22
N PRO A 70 8.34 -0.39 8.11
CA PRO A 70 7.55 -1.27 7.26
C PRO A 70 8.03 -1.25 5.81
N LEU A 71 8.15 -2.43 5.20
CA LEU A 71 8.55 -2.55 3.79
C LEU A 71 7.63 -1.72 2.87
N GLN A 72 6.33 -1.74 3.13
CA GLN A 72 5.31 -1.00 2.39
C GLN A 72 5.61 0.51 2.36
N TYR A 73 6.09 1.06 3.48
CA TYR A 73 6.45 2.49 3.55
C TYR A 73 7.70 2.81 2.73
N LEU A 74 8.63 1.85 2.67
CA LEU A 74 9.83 1.98 1.82
C LEU A 74 9.47 1.91 0.33
N CYS A 75 8.48 1.08 -0.01
CA CYS A 75 7.94 0.97 -1.37
C CYS A 75 7.15 2.22 -1.78
N GLY A 76 6.44 2.87 -0.85
CA GLY A 76 5.58 4.01 -1.12
C GLY A 76 4.23 3.66 -1.75
N SER A 77 4.09 2.46 -2.30
CA SER A 77 2.84 1.87 -2.78
C SER A 77 2.73 0.41 -2.36
N TRP A 78 1.50 -0.10 -2.33
CA TRP A 78 1.25 -1.50 -2.00
C TRP A 78 0.06 -2.06 -2.79
N PRO A 79 0.17 -3.29 -3.30
CA PRO A 79 -0.92 -3.91 -4.05
C PRO A 79 -2.12 -4.20 -3.16
N PHE A 80 -3.31 -4.05 -3.74
CA PHE A 80 -4.59 -4.43 -3.16
C PHE A 80 -5.53 -4.82 -4.31
N LEU A 81 -6.06 -6.05 -4.30
CA LEU A 81 -6.78 -6.62 -5.44
C LEU A 81 -5.92 -6.56 -6.72
N ASP A 82 -6.41 -5.91 -7.77
CA ASP A 82 -5.74 -5.71 -9.06
C ASP A 82 -5.23 -4.27 -9.28
N PHE A 83 -5.10 -3.49 -8.21
CA PHE A 83 -4.58 -2.11 -8.25
C PHE A 83 -3.57 -1.82 -7.15
N GLU A 84 -2.83 -0.73 -7.28
CA GLU A 84 -1.87 -0.28 -6.29
C GLU A 84 -2.38 0.95 -5.54
N LEU A 85 -2.10 1.01 -4.24
CA LEU A 85 -2.44 2.11 -3.35
C LEU A 85 -1.19 2.78 -2.83
N ALA A 86 -1.17 4.10 -2.84
CA ALA A 86 -0.16 4.88 -2.13
C ALA A 86 -0.28 4.61 -0.62
N VAL A 87 0.87 4.35 0.01
CA VAL A 87 0.98 4.07 1.44
C VAL A 87 2.22 4.74 2.02
N GLY A 88 2.26 4.95 3.31
CA GLY A 88 3.43 5.47 3.99
C GLY A 88 3.14 5.85 5.45
N PRO A 89 4.05 6.55 6.13
CA PRO A 89 3.92 6.87 7.54
C PRO A 89 2.60 7.57 7.87
N GLY A 90 1.90 7.05 8.87
CA GLY A 90 0.65 7.62 9.38
C GLY A 90 -0.63 6.97 8.85
N VAL A 91 -0.54 5.97 7.96
CA VAL A 91 -1.69 5.19 7.50
C VAL A 91 -1.44 3.70 7.69
N LEU A 92 -2.48 2.94 8.00
CA LEU A 92 -2.40 1.48 8.02
C LEU A 92 -2.27 0.94 6.59
N CYS A 93 -1.27 0.08 6.36
CA CYS A 93 -1.12 -0.60 5.08
C CYS A 93 -2.29 -1.57 4.83
N PRO A 94 -2.80 -1.65 3.60
CA PRO A 94 -3.82 -2.62 3.22
C PRO A 94 -3.44 -4.04 3.60
N ARG A 95 -4.42 -4.84 4.03
CA ARG A 95 -4.25 -6.24 4.41
C ARG A 95 -5.06 -7.13 3.47
N ALA A 96 -4.57 -8.32 3.18
CA ALA A 96 -5.27 -9.30 2.33
C ALA A 96 -6.66 -9.64 2.87
N ASP A 97 -6.84 -9.72 4.18
CA ASP A 97 -8.15 -9.98 4.79
C ASP A 97 -9.19 -8.90 4.41
N THR A 98 -8.75 -7.66 4.15
CA THR A 98 -9.64 -6.57 3.74
C THR A 98 -10.19 -6.78 2.32
N GLU A 99 -9.50 -7.52 1.46
CA GLU A 99 -9.99 -7.88 0.12
C GLU A 99 -11.25 -8.75 0.22
N VAL A 100 -11.23 -9.73 1.14
CA VAL A 100 -12.39 -10.60 1.42
C VAL A 100 -13.57 -9.78 1.95
N VAL A 101 -13.30 -8.80 2.82
CA VAL A 101 -14.35 -7.91 3.35
C VAL A 101 -14.95 -7.04 2.24
N ALA A 102 -14.12 -6.53 1.32
CA ALA A 102 -14.59 -5.73 0.19
C ALA A 102 -15.51 -6.53 -0.75
N GLU A 103 -15.13 -7.79 -1.05
CA GLU A 103 -15.94 -8.70 -1.86
C GLU A 103 -17.27 -9.03 -1.18
N ALA A 104 -17.24 -9.37 0.11
CA ALA A 104 -18.43 -9.68 0.89
C ALA A 104 -19.38 -8.48 0.99
N ALA A 105 -18.84 -7.28 1.24
CA ALA A 105 -19.63 -6.04 1.29
C ALA A 105 -20.29 -5.75 -0.07
N ALA A 106 -19.57 -5.89 -1.17
CA ALA A 106 -20.13 -5.74 -2.51
C ALA A 106 -21.23 -6.77 -2.81
N GLY A 107 -21.05 -8.02 -2.34
CA GLY A 107 -22.07 -9.07 -2.46
C GLY A 107 -23.39 -8.71 -1.77
N MET A 108 -23.35 -8.00 -0.65
CA MET A 108 -24.55 -7.52 0.06
C MET A 108 -25.31 -6.43 -0.72
N LEU A 109 -24.68 -5.79 -1.70
CA LEU A 109 -25.28 -4.76 -2.56
C LEU A 109 -25.93 -5.33 -3.80
N ALA A 110 -25.92 -6.66 -3.99
CA ALA A 110 -26.48 -7.31 -5.18
C ALA A 110 -27.99 -6.99 -5.32
N GLY A 111 -28.38 -6.53 -6.48
CA GLY A 111 -29.79 -6.14 -6.77
C GLY A 111 -30.19 -4.76 -6.27
N VAL A 112 -29.30 -4.01 -5.62
CA VAL A 112 -29.56 -2.62 -5.24
C VAL A 112 -29.13 -1.70 -6.39
N GLU A 113 -30.05 -0.90 -6.89
CA GLU A 113 -29.75 0.10 -7.92
C GLU A 113 -29.01 1.28 -7.30
N ALA A 114 -27.82 1.62 -7.86
CA ALA A 114 -26.98 2.72 -7.41
C ALA A 114 -26.74 2.78 -5.88
N PRO A 115 -26.24 1.70 -5.26
CA PRO A 115 -26.11 1.62 -3.81
C PRO A 115 -25.18 2.70 -3.25
N ARG A 116 -25.57 3.27 -2.10
CA ARG A 116 -24.77 4.24 -1.37
C ARG A 116 -23.99 3.53 -0.26
N VAL A 117 -22.67 3.74 -0.22
CA VAL A 117 -21.75 3.10 0.72
C VAL A 117 -21.00 4.17 1.49
N LEU A 118 -20.93 4.01 2.81
CA LEU A 118 -20.11 4.83 3.69
C LEU A 118 -19.03 3.94 4.32
N ASP A 119 -17.78 4.18 3.93
CA ASP A 119 -16.59 3.54 4.46
C ASP A 119 -16.03 4.41 5.59
N LEU A 120 -16.09 3.93 6.83
CA LEU A 120 -15.68 4.66 8.02
C LEU A 120 -14.28 4.26 8.47
N CYS A 121 -13.46 5.24 8.86
CA CYS A 121 -12.06 5.06 9.22
C CYS A 121 -11.25 4.49 8.05
N ALA A 122 -11.42 5.09 6.89
CA ALA A 122 -11.04 4.53 5.60
C ALA A 122 -9.52 4.32 5.38
N GLY A 123 -8.66 4.99 6.16
CA GLY A 123 -7.22 4.86 6.02
C GLY A 123 -6.74 5.20 4.61
N THR A 124 -6.27 4.20 3.87
CA THR A 124 -5.88 4.33 2.46
C THR A 124 -7.05 4.37 1.49
N GLY A 125 -8.28 4.09 1.95
CA GLY A 125 -9.46 3.92 1.10
C GLY A 125 -9.56 2.54 0.45
N CYS A 126 -8.74 1.57 0.87
CA CYS A 126 -8.67 0.24 0.25
C CYS A 126 -10.03 -0.48 0.27
N LEU A 127 -10.78 -0.42 1.38
CA LEU A 127 -12.09 -1.05 1.49
C LEU A 127 -13.09 -0.41 0.53
N GLY A 128 -13.23 0.92 0.57
CA GLY A 128 -14.14 1.66 -0.30
C GLY A 128 -13.84 1.45 -1.79
N LEU A 129 -12.56 1.48 -2.17
CA LEU A 129 -12.11 1.19 -3.54
C LEU A 129 -12.36 -0.26 -3.93
N GLY A 130 -12.15 -1.21 -3.02
CA GLY A 130 -12.47 -2.62 -3.24
C GLY A 130 -13.96 -2.84 -3.49
N VAL A 131 -14.83 -2.23 -2.68
CA VAL A 131 -16.28 -2.27 -2.91
C VAL A 131 -16.63 -1.68 -4.28
N LYS A 132 -16.04 -0.53 -4.64
CA LYS A 132 -16.23 0.12 -5.95
C LYS A 132 -15.78 -0.77 -7.11
N ARG A 133 -14.68 -1.53 -6.91
CA ARG A 133 -14.14 -2.47 -7.89
C ARG A 133 -15.10 -3.62 -8.18
N PHE A 134 -15.72 -4.19 -7.14
CA PHE A 134 -16.67 -5.29 -7.27
C PHE A 134 -18.09 -4.83 -7.61
N CYS A 135 -18.47 -3.62 -7.20
CA CYS A 135 -19.78 -3.01 -7.47
C CYS A 135 -19.62 -1.62 -8.12
N PRO A 136 -19.37 -1.53 -9.43
CA PRO A 136 -19.11 -0.26 -10.12
C PRO A 136 -20.24 0.77 -10.01
N ALA A 137 -21.49 0.34 -9.79
CA ALA A 137 -22.63 1.22 -9.59
C ALA A 137 -22.63 1.91 -8.20
N ALA A 138 -21.85 1.41 -7.24
CA ALA A 138 -21.82 1.94 -5.89
C ALA A 138 -21.30 3.39 -5.86
N GLN A 139 -21.99 4.24 -5.10
CA GLN A 139 -21.56 5.58 -4.73
C GLN A 139 -20.88 5.49 -3.36
N VAL A 140 -19.54 5.49 -3.35
CA VAL A 140 -18.76 5.26 -2.14
C VAL A 140 -18.24 6.60 -1.60
N THR A 141 -18.53 6.86 -0.33
CA THR A 141 -17.92 7.93 0.46
C THR A 141 -17.02 7.30 1.52
N SER A 142 -15.76 7.69 1.55
CA SER A 142 -14.77 7.19 2.51
C SER A 142 -14.35 8.29 3.47
N LEU A 143 -14.57 8.06 4.76
CA LEU A 143 -14.32 9.03 5.84
C LEU A 143 -13.07 8.66 6.62
N GLU A 144 -12.14 9.60 6.73
CA GLU A 144 -10.92 9.45 7.54
C GLU A 144 -10.71 10.68 8.41
N LYS A 145 -10.42 10.45 9.70
CA LYS A 145 -10.21 11.54 10.67
C LYS A 145 -8.77 12.05 10.68
N SER A 146 -7.80 11.14 10.58
CA SER A 146 -6.38 11.49 10.67
C SER A 146 -5.91 12.28 9.45
N PRO A 147 -5.37 13.50 9.58
CA PRO A 147 -4.83 14.23 8.43
C PRO A 147 -3.67 13.47 7.75
N ALA A 148 -2.89 12.72 8.54
CA ALA A 148 -1.78 11.93 8.03
C ALA A 148 -2.24 10.74 7.16
N ALA A 149 -3.37 10.11 7.50
CA ALA A 149 -3.97 9.05 6.70
C ALA A 149 -4.81 9.61 5.54
N TYR A 150 -5.54 10.71 5.77
CA TYR A 150 -6.40 11.34 4.77
C TYR A 150 -5.66 11.72 3.49
N ARG A 151 -4.42 12.18 3.58
CA ARG A 151 -3.61 12.49 2.38
C ARG A 151 -3.44 11.27 1.46
N TYR A 152 -3.36 10.05 2.02
CA TYR A 152 -3.30 8.81 1.23
C TYR A 152 -4.68 8.46 0.68
N LEU A 153 -5.74 8.62 1.47
CA LEU A 153 -7.10 8.48 0.98
C LEU A 153 -7.38 9.39 -0.22
N GLU A 154 -7.03 10.66 -0.12
CA GLU A 154 -7.20 11.65 -1.19
C GLU A 154 -6.39 11.28 -2.43
N GLN A 155 -5.12 10.86 -2.26
CA GLN A 155 -4.27 10.41 -3.36
C GLN A 155 -4.84 9.18 -4.06
N ASN A 156 -5.41 8.23 -3.30
CA ASN A 156 -5.94 6.97 -3.81
C ASN A 156 -7.37 7.10 -4.35
N ALA A 157 -8.11 8.14 -3.99
CA ALA A 157 -9.54 8.26 -4.30
C ALA A 157 -9.88 8.27 -5.79
N HIS A 158 -8.90 8.51 -6.67
CA HIS A 158 -9.07 8.67 -8.11
C HIS A 158 -8.08 7.85 -8.92
N LEU A 159 -8.00 6.53 -8.66
CA LEU A 159 -7.05 5.64 -9.37
C LEU A 159 -7.34 5.56 -10.87
N SER A 160 -8.62 5.57 -11.26
CA SER A 160 -9.06 5.63 -12.64
C SER A 160 -10.49 6.19 -12.71
N PRO A 161 -11.01 6.57 -13.91
CA PRO A 161 -12.40 7.02 -14.04
C PRO A 161 -13.44 6.02 -13.53
N ALA A 162 -13.16 4.73 -13.66
CA ALA A 162 -14.06 3.66 -13.17
C ALA A 162 -13.86 3.34 -11.67
N LEU A 163 -12.71 3.72 -11.11
CA LEU A 163 -12.32 3.42 -9.74
C LEU A 163 -12.12 4.72 -8.96
N THR A 164 -13.24 5.38 -8.69
CA THR A 164 -13.30 6.66 -8.00
C THR A 164 -14.26 6.59 -6.82
N ILE A 165 -13.82 7.11 -5.67
CA ILE A 165 -14.60 7.26 -4.43
C ILE A 165 -14.56 8.72 -3.99
N THR A 166 -15.44 9.11 -3.07
CA THR A 166 -15.47 10.47 -2.50
C THR A 166 -14.72 10.47 -1.17
N PRO A 167 -13.51 11.06 -1.08
CA PRO A 167 -12.80 11.18 0.18
C PRO A 167 -13.37 12.32 1.02
N VAL A 168 -13.53 12.07 2.32
CA VAL A 168 -13.98 13.09 3.28
C VAL A 168 -13.07 13.06 4.50
N GLN A 169 -12.52 14.21 4.88
CA GLN A 169 -11.83 14.34 6.16
C GLN A 169 -12.81 14.72 7.25
N GLY A 170 -12.97 13.86 8.27
CA GLY A 170 -13.93 14.13 9.33
C GLY A 170 -13.96 13.07 10.43
N ASP A 171 -14.62 13.40 11.52
CA ASP A 171 -14.82 12.52 12.65
C ASP A 171 -16.14 11.73 12.52
N LEU A 172 -16.08 10.41 12.59
CA LEU A 172 -17.23 9.54 12.47
C LEU A 172 -18.32 9.85 13.52
N PHE A 173 -17.93 10.35 14.70
CA PHE A 173 -18.89 10.67 15.76
C PHE A 173 -19.71 11.94 15.51
N THR A 174 -19.27 12.79 14.56
CA THR A 174 -19.97 14.03 14.21
C THR A 174 -20.42 14.08 12.77
N TYR A 175 -19.83 13.26 11.89
CA TYR A 175 -20.11 13.27 10.45
C TYR A 175 -21.58 12.99 10.13
N TRP A 176 -22.24 12.16 10.89
CA TRP A 176 -23.67 11.86 10.73
C TRP A 176 -24.57 13.10 10.75
N GLN A 177 -24.13 14.17 11.46
CA GLN A 177 -24.86 15.46 11.52
C GLN A 177 -24.84 16.23 10.20
N THR A 178 -23.95 15.87 9.29
CA THR A 178 -23.82 16.48 7.96
C THR A 178 -24.59 15.73 6.87
N LEU A 179 -25.09 14.53 7.20
CA LEU A 179 -25.86 13.73 6.26
C LEU A 179 -27.27 14.28 6.15
N PRO A 180 -27.88 14.27 4.93
CA PRO A 180 -29.28 14.67 4.76
C PRO A 180 -30.17 13.76 5.60
N GLU A 181 -31.22 14.34 6.18
CA GLU A 181 -32.29 13.58 6.81
C GLU A 181 -32.93 12.67 5.75
N GLY A 182 -33.03 11.37 6.08
CA GLY A 182 -33.55 10.34 5.17
C GLY A 182 -35.06 10.32 5.08
#